data_95b6c688e1a5f585a961fcc9240b728c
#
_entry.id   95b6c688e1a5f585a961fcc9240b728c
#
_cell.length_a   1.000
_cell.length_b   1.000
_cell.length_c   1.000
_cell.angle_alpha   90.00
_cell.angle_beta   90.00
_cell.angle_gamma   90.00
#
_symmetry.space_group_name_H-M   'P 1'
#
loop_
_entity.id
_entity.type
_entity.pdbx_description
1 polymer ?
#
loop_
_entity_poly.entity_id
_entity_poly.type
_entity_poly.pdbx_seq_one_letter_code
_entity_poly.pdbx_strand_id
1 'polypeptide(L)'
;MENRKQTVCFRAVLFCLIAMFLWQPCKVTAKKQTPAAAHGRLAVKGADLVDAKGRKFQLRGVSTHGINWDVGYPYINKEAFQTLRDDWGANAVRLAMYTSEYNGYCSGGNQRELKNQIAKGVQYATELGMYVIIDWHILSDGNPNTHIKEAKQFFAEMSRTYRKQKNVIYEICNEPNGCDWKNIKSYANQVIKTIRKNDKKAIIVVGTPTWSQLGLDGTHNEVADSPIKGYRNIMYALHFYANEWSHNAYLPAKLTYARKKGLPVMVTEFGMSDASGNGRISTANTGKWKQKDLSKAGGYIRKEYRRRR
;
A
#
# COMPACT_ATOMS: atom_id res chain seq x y z
N MET A 1 9.65 63.97 49.27
CA MET A 1 9.11 63.82 47.89
C MET A 1 9.83 62.72 47.09
N GLU A 2 10.97 62.23 47.57
CA GLU A 2 11.83 61.29 46.81
C GLU A 2 11.35 59.84 46.90
N ASN A 3 10.74 59.39 47.99
CA ASN A 3 10.28 58.02 48.18
C ASN A 3 9.05 57.62 47.33
N ARG A 4 8.26 58.58 46.80
CA ARG A 4 7.12 58.26 45.95
C ARG A 4 7.48 57.92 44.49
N LYS A 5 8.58 58.48 44.00
CA LYS A 5 9.06 58.24 42.62
C LYS A 5 9.71 56.86 42.48
N GLN A 6 10.41 56.39 43.52
CA GLN A 6 11.01 55.04 43.47
C GLN A 6 9.98 53.92 43.53
N THR A 7 8.88 54.09 44.26
CA THR A 7 7.83 53.04 44.34
C THR A 7 7.03 52.89 43.04
N VAL A 8 6.87 54.01 42.29
CA VAL A 8 6.17 53.95 40.98
C VAL A 8 7.04 53.27 39.90
N CYS A 9 8.36 53.55 39.87
CA CYS A 9 9.30 52.88 38.97
C CYS A 9 9.37 51.38 39.22
N PHE A 10 9.40 50.93 40.49
CA PHE A 10 9.47 49.50 40.83
C PHE A 10 8.19 48.73 40.41
N ARG A 11 7.02 49.35 40.56
CA ARG A 11 5.72 48.76 40.12
C ARG A 11 5.61 48.68 38.59
N ALA A 12 6.11 49.68 37.87
CA ALA A 12 6.10 49.70 36.39
C ALA A 12 7.03 48.62 35.81
N VAL A 13 8.24 48.45 36.38
CA VAL A 13 9.20 47.42 35.96
C VAL A 13 8.70 46.02 36.28
N LEU A 14 8.05 45.81 37.42
CA LEU A 14 7.49 44.50 37.80
C LEU A 14 6.31 44.13 36.89
N PHE A 15 5.47 45.09 36.48
CA PHE A 15 4.36 44.86 35.55
C PHE A 15 4.86 44.54 34.13
N CYS A 16 5.94 45.17 33.66
CA CYS A 16 6.57 44.87 32.38
C CYS A 16 7.23 43.49 32.35
N LEU A 17 7.86 43.06 33.47
CA LEU A 17 8.45 41.72 33.57
C LEU A 17 7.37 40.61 33.60
N ILE A 18 6.26 40.83 34.29
CA ILE A 18 5.13 39.89 34.32
C ILE A 18 4.46 39.81 32.93
N ALA A 19 4.32 40.93 32.21
CA ALA A 19 3.77 40.94 30.85
C ALA A 19 4.68 40.24 29.83
N MET A 20 6.01 40.30 29.99
CA MET A 20 6.94 39.52 29.14
C MET A 20 6.94 38.03 29.42
N PHE A 21 6.63 37.59 30.66
CA PHE A 21 6.48 36.14 30.96
C PHE A 21 5.17 35.55 30.48
N LEU A 22 4.13 36.35 30.32
CA LEU A 22 2.83 35.89 29.83
C LEU A 22 2.75 35.85 28.29
N TRP A 23 3.69 36.42 27.58
CA TRP A 23 3.74 36.39 26.10
C TRP A 23 4.83 35.42 25.62
N GLN A 24 4.85 34.21 26.18
CA GLN A 24 5.50 33.11 25.48
C GLN A 24 4.59 32.72 24.32
N PRO A 25 5.03 32.85 23.05
CA PRO A 25 4.25 32.33 21.95
C PRO A 25 4.09 30.83 22.18
N CYS A 26 2.87 30.43 22.50
CA CYS A 26 2.53 29.01 22.52
C CYS A 26 2.88 28.48 21.14
N LYS A 27 4.00 27.75 21.02
CA LYS A 27 4.36 27.05 19.80
C LYS A 27 3.27 26.00 19.58
N VAL A 28 2.17 26.40 18.95
CA VAL A 28 1.20 25.46 18.39
C VAL A 28 1.97 24.69 17.32
N THR A 29 2.59 23.60 17.71
CA THR A 29 3.11 22.63 16.76
C THR A 29 1.90 22.14 15.99
N ALA A 30 1.76 22.62 14.75
CA ALA A 30 0.71 22.17 13.87
C ALA A 30 0.77 20.63 13.82
N LYS A 31 -0.28 19.97 14.30
CA LYS A 31 -0.36 18.52 14.33
C LYS A 31 -0.15 18.03 12.91
N LYS A 32 0.95 17.28 12.69
CA LYS A 32 1.29 16.76 11.36
C LYS A 32 0.08 15.98 10.82
N GLN A 33 -0.44 16.40 9.67
CA GLN A 33 -1.58 15.72 9.07
C GLN A 33 -1.20 14.26 8.75
N THR A 34 -2.11 13.34 9.04
CA THR A 34 -1.93 11.94 8.66
C THR A 34 -1.94 11.78 7.13
N PRO A 35 -1.31 10.73 6.58
CA PRO A 35 -1.21 10.53 5.12
C PRO A 35 -2.54 10.64 4.39
N ALA A 36 -3.57 9.92 4.84
CA ALA A 36 -4.88 9.95 4.19
C ALA A 36 -5.62 11.28 4.38
N ALA A 37 -5.39 12.01 5.50
CA ALA A 37 -5.95 13.35 5.69
C ALA A 37 -5.30 14.38 4.76
N ALA A 38 -3.98 14.26 4.54
CA ALA A 38 -3.23 15.18 3.69
C ALA A 38 -3.48 14.96 2.19
N HIS A 39 -3.73 13.72 1.77
CA HIS A 39 -3.78 13.30 0.38
C HIS A 39 -5.18 12.87 -0.10
N GLY A 40 -6.08 12.54 0.81
CA GLY A 40 -7.45 12.13 0.50
C GLY A 40 -7.53 10.78 -0.23
N ARG A 41 -8.60 10.59 -1.01
CA ARG A 41 -8.75 9.37 -1.83
C ARG A 41 -7.79 9.41 -3.00
N LEU A 42 -7.04 8.33 -3.16
CA LEU A 42 -6.14 8.17 -4.29
C LEU A 42 -6.91 7.80 -5.57
N ALA A 43 -6.31 8.11 -6.71
CA ALA A 43 -6.84 7.80 -8.03
C ALA A 43 -5.70 7.45 -9.00
N VAL A 44 -6.05 6.87 -10.14
CA VAL A 44 -5.12 6.59 -11.24
C VAL A 44 -5.30 7.61 -12.35
N LYS A 45 -4.22 8.25 -12.77
CA LYS A 45 -4.18 9.19 -13.91
C LYS A 45 -3.04 8.81 -14.86
N GLY A 46 -3.40 8.28 -16.04
CA GLY A 46 -2.42 7.64 -16.92
C GLY A 46 -1.76 6.47 -16.22
N ALA A 47 -0.44 6.41 -16.21
CA ALA A 47 0.34 5.39 -15.52
C ALA A 47 0.65 5.74 -14.04
N ASP A 48 0.15 6.85 -13.52
CA ASP A 48 0.53 7.35 -12.20
C ASP A 48 -0.59 7.18 -11.17
N LEU A 49 -0.20 6.84 -9.95
CA LEU A 49 -1.04 6.98 -8.76
C LEU A 49 -1.00 8.44 -8.32
N VAL A 50 -2.15 9.05 -8.11
CA VAL A 50 -2.28 10.46 -7.73
C VAL A 50 -3.15 10.63 -6.49
N ASP A 51 -2.90 11.71 -5.73
CA ASP A 51 -3.74 12.11 -4.60
C ASP A 51 -5.00 12.86 -5.07
N ALA A 52 -5.86 13.25 -4.12
CA ALA A 52 -7.10 13.97 -4.39
C ALA A 52 -6.89 15.33 -5.06
N LYS A 53 -5.67 15.88 -5.04
CA LYS A 53 -5.27 17.12 -5.71
C LYS A 53 -4.60 16.87 -7.06
N GLY A 54 -4.57 15.62 -7.54
CA GLY A 54 -3.94 15.23 -8.81
C GLY A 54 -2.41 15.18 -8.77
N ARG A 55 -1.78 15.29 -7.62
CA ARG A 55 -0.33 15.20 -7.46
C ARG A 55 0.10 13.73 -7.38
N LYS A 56 1.23 13.41 -8.00
CA LYS A 56 1.79 12.04 -7.90
C LYS A 56 1.98 11.65 -6.44
N PHE A 57 1.52 10.46 -6.11
CA PHE A 57 1.56 9.92 -4.76
C PHE A 57 2.27 8.57 -4.74
N GLN A 58 3.04 8.32 -3.69
CA GLN A 58 3.72 7.07 -3.47
C GLN A 58 3.19 6.38 -2.22
N LEU A 59 2.72 5.14 -2.37
CA LEU A 59 2.53 4.24 -1.24
C LEU A 59 3.87 3.69 -0.79
N ARG A 60 4.12 3.73 0.51
CA ARG A 60 5.26 3.13 1.21
C ARG A 60 4.69 2.34 2.36
N GLY A 61 4.86 1.06 2.35
CA GLY A 61 4.19 0.23 3.33
C GLY A 61 4.88 -1.10 3.57
N VAL A 62 4.26 -1.84 4.45
CA VAL A 62 4.66 -3.19 4.83
C VAL A 62 3.45 -4.10 4.65
N SER A 63 3.68 -5.30 4.12
CA SER A 63 2.69 -6.37 4.11
C SER A 63 2.77 -7.15 5.42
N THR A 64 1.63 -7.55 5.96
CA THR A 64 1.61 -8.61 6.95
C THR A 64 2.13 -9.89 6.30
N HIS A 65 2.63 -10.82 7.09
CA HIS A 65 2.59 -12.22 6.70
C HIS A 65 1.12 -12.69 6.64
N GLY A 66 0.85 -13.94 6.26
CA GLY A 66 -0.53 -14.43 6.17
C GLY A 66 -1.31 -14.17 7.47
N ILE A 67 -2.40 -13.41 7.38
CA ILE A 67 -3.27 -13.11 8.54
C ILE A 67 -4.02 -14.34 9.04
N ASN A 68 -3.89 -15.46 8.34
CA ASN A 68 -4.42 -16.77 8.67
C ASN A 68 -3.66 -17.45 9.82
N TRP A 69 -2.44 -16.98 10.11
CA TRP A 69 -1.47 -17.67 10.98
C TRP A 69 -0.94 -16.75 12.07
N ASP A 70 -0.45 -17.38 13.13
CA ASP A 70 0.14 -16.72 14.30
C ASP A 70 1.45 -15.96 14.01
N VAL A 71 2.06 -16.18 12.85
CA VAL A 71 3.18 -15.38 12.35
C VAL A 71 2.73 -14.10 11.64
N GLY A 72 1.44 -13.87 11.47
CA GLY A 72 0.88 -12.73 10.75
C GLY A 72 -0.16 -11.93 11.52
N TYR A 73 -1.23 -12.57 12.01
CA TYR A 73 -2.34 -11.85 12.65
C TYR A 73 -1.97 -11.04 13.91
N PRO A 74 -0.96 -11.40 14.74
CA PRO A 74 -0.62 -10.60 15.91
C PRO A 74 -0.11 -9.21 15.57
N TYR A 75 0.43 -9.03 14.36
CA TYR A 75 0.90 -7.73 13.88
C TYR A 75 -0.22 -6.82 13.38
N ILE A 76 -1.47 -7.31 13.33
CA ILE A 76 -2.65 -6.49 13.12
C ILE A 76 -3.06 -5.86 14.45
N ASN A 77 -2.25 -4.92 14.91
CA ASN A 77 -2.52 -4.13 16.10
C ASN A 77 -2.17 -2.67 15.86
N LYS A 78 -2.75 -1.79 16.66
CA LYS A 78 -2.64 -0.35 16.47
C LYS A 78 -1.22 0.17 16.73
N GLU A 79 -0.55 -0.39 17.71
CA GLU A 79 0.80 -0.01 18.12
C GLU A 79 1.82 -0.35 17.04
N ALA A 80 1.72 -1.53 16.43
CA ALA A 80 2.57 -1.93 15.31
C ALA A 80 2.37 -0.99 14.10
N PHE A 81 1.11 -0.68 13.76
CA PHE A 81 0.82 0.25 12.65
C PHE A 81 1.29 1.68 12.97
N GLN A 82 1.20 2.10 14.21
CA GLN A 82 1.70 3.39 14.66
C GLN A 82 3.22 3.47 14.52
N THR A 83 3.95 2.45 14.96
CA THR A 83 5.41 2.33 14.80
C THR A 83 5.80 2.38 13.30
N LEU A 84 5.10 1.62 12.46
CA LEU A 84 5.35 1.67 11.00
C LEU A 84 5.16 3.08 10.44
N ARG A 85 4.11 3.80 10.88
CA ARG A 85 3.84 5.17 10.42
C ARG A 85 4.86 6.18 10.94
N ASP A 86 5.12 6.16 12.24
CA ASP A 86 5.85 7.23 12.93
C ASP A 86 7.37 7.06 12.83
N ASP A 87 7.85 5.83 12.98
CA ASP A 87 9.29 5.54 13.02
C ASP A 87 9.83 5.15 11.64
N TRP A 88 9.04 4.41 10.84
CA TRP A 88 9.47 3.92 9.52
C TRP A 88 8.99 4.81 8.38
N GLY A 89 8.07 5.75 8.65
CA GLY A 89 7.52 6.65 7.63
C GLY A 89 6.59 5.93 6.64
N ALA A 90 6.04 4.78 7.03
CA ALA A 90 5.05 4.08 6.22
C ALA A 90 3.74 4.88 6.14
N ASN A 91 3.07 4.82 5.01
CA ASN A 91 1.77 5.43 4.80
C ASN A 91 0.70 4.42 4.39
N ALA A 92 1.07 3.14 4.30
CA ALA A 92 0.18 2.05 3.93
C ALA A 92 0.54 0.76 4.68
N VAL A 93 -0.46 -0.11 4.84
CA VAL A 93 -0.31 -1.51 5.25
C VAL A 93 -1.05 -2.40 4.27
N ARG A 94 -0.56 -3.61 4.04
CA ARG A 94 -1.21 -4.63 3.23
C ARG A 94 -1.58 -5.81 4.12
N LEU A 95 -2.82 -6.27 4.02
CA LEU A 95 -3.37 -7.36 4.80
C LEU A 95 -3.47 -8.59 3.91
N ALA A 96 -2.51 -9.50 4.01
CA ALA A 96 -2.39 -10.68 3.17
C ALA A 96 -3.28 -11.80 3.71
N MET A 97 -4.46 -12.01 3.10
CA MET A 97 -5.38 -13.10 3.45
C MET A 97 -5.25 -14.25 2.46
N TYR A 98 -4.58 -15.31 2.85
CA TYR A 98 -4.40 -16.50 2.02
C TYR A 98 -5.72 -17.24 1.78
N THR A 99 -5.80 -17.86 0.60
CA THR A 99 -7.01 -18.51 0.09
C THR A 99 -6.95 -20.03 0.21
N SER A 100 -5.98 -20.67 -0.44
CA SER A 100 -5.90 -22.13 -0.52
C SER A 100 -4.88 -22.78 0.42
N GLU A 101 -4.01 -21.99 1.06
CA GLU A 101 -3.04 -22.47 2.02
C GLU A 101 -3.73 -22.94 3.32
N TYR A 102 -2.97 -23.60 4.20
CA TYR A 102 -3.45 -24.06 5.51
C TYR A 102 -4.21 -22.93 6.25
N ASN A 103 -5.40 -23.24 6.76
CA ASN A 103 -6.30 -22.26 7.36
C ASN A 103 -6.69 -21.09 6.44
N GLY A 104 -6.54 -21.24 5.12
CA GLY A 104 -6.93 -20.24 4.15
C GLY A 104 -8.44 -20.02 4.10
N TYR A 105 -8.85 -18.90 3.54
CA TYR A 105 -10.27 -18.52 3.44
C TYR A 105 -11.12 -19.56 2.70
N CYS A 106 -10.52 -20.28 1.73
CA CYS A 106 -11.15 -21.32 0.93
C CYS A 106 -10.72 -22.75 1.33
N SER A 107 -9.87 -22.91 2.34
CA SER A 107 -9.25 -24.18 2.74
C SER A 107 -9.37 -24.49 4.23
N GLY A 108 -10.57 -24.32 4.78
CA GLY A 108 -10.89 -24.68 6.15
C GLY A 108 -10.68 -23.56 7.18
N GLY A 109 -10.17 -22.39 6.78
CA GLY A 109 -10.05 -21.23 7.66
C GLY A 109 -11.40 -20.69 8.12
N ASN A 110 -11.44 -20.12 9.31
CA ASN A 110 -12.63 -19.47 9.84
C ASN A 110 -12.85 -18.12 9.11
N GLN A 111 -13.68 -18.13 8.08
CA GLN A 111 -13.95 -16.96 7.24
C GLN A 111 -14.44 -15.74 8.04
N ARG A 112 -15.22 -15.95 9.10
CA ARG A 112 -15.69 -14.85 9.95
C ARG A 112 -14.53 -14.20 10.70
N GLU A 113 -13.64 -15.00 11.27
CA GLU A 113 -12.47 -14.50 11.99
C GLU A 113 -11.49 -13.80 11.06
N LEU A 114 -11.23 -14.35 9.88
CA LEU A 114 -10.39 -13.69 8.86
C LEU A 114 -10.96 -12.33 8.45
N LYS A 115 -12.27 -12.22 8.28
CA LYS A 115 -12.93 -10.93 8.03
C LYS A 115 -12.83 -9.98 9.22
N ASN A 116 -12.89 -10.49 10.46
CA ASN A 116 -12.68 -9.70 11.67
C ASN A 116 -11.25 -9.15 11.73
N GLN A 117 -10.23 -9.94 11.38
CA GLN A 117 -8.85 -9.48 11.30
C GLN A 117 -8.69 -8.36 10.26
N ILE A 118 -9.30 -8.51 9.09
CA ILE A 118 -9.33 -7.45 8.08
C ILE A 118 -10.02 -6.20 8.64
N ALA A 119 -11.15 -6.34 9.33
CA ALA A 119 -11.88 -5.21 9.90
C ALA A 119 -11.04 -4.45 10.94
N LYS A 120 -10.33 -5.17 11.83
CA LYS A 120 -9.35 -4.57 12.76
C LYS A 120 -8.25 -3.80 12.03
N GLY A 121 -7.63 -4.43 11.02
CA GLY A 121 -6.58 -3.79 10.23
C GLY A 121 -7.06 -2.54 9.50
N VAL A 122 -8.23 -2.57 8.90
CA VAL A 122 -8.85 -1.39 8.26
C VAL A 122 -9.16 -0.31 9.29
N GLN A 123 -9.70 -0.68 10.46
CA GLN A 123 -9.98 0.26 11.54
C GLN A 123 -8.72 0.98 12.00
N TYR A 124 -7.67 0.23 12.38
CA TYR A 124 -6.41 0.81 12.87
C TYR A 124 -5.72 1.68 11.81
N ALA A 125 -5.66 1.21 10.56
CA ALA A 125 -5.11 2.01 9.47
C ALA A 125 -5.90 3.32 9.28
N THR A 126 -7.22 3.27 9.37
CA THR A 126 -8.10 4.45 9.22
C THR A 126 -7.90 5.44 10.37
N GLU A 127 -7.88 4.97 11.63
CA GLU A 127 -7.62 5.79 12.82
C GLU A 127 -6.26 6.48 12.76
N LEU A 128 -5.26 5.77 12.25
CA LEU A 128 -3.91 6.28 12.08
C LEU A 128 -3.73 7.10 10.79
N GLY A 129 -4.77 7.17 9.94
CA GLY A 129 -4.73 7.88 8.67
C GLY A 129 -3.77 7.29 7.65
N MET A 130 -3.58 5.98 7.68
CA MET A 130 -2.81 5.20 6.70
C MET A 130 -3.74 4.63 5.63
N TYR A 131 -3.20 4.36 4.45
CA TYR A 131 -3.89 3.55 3.45
C TYR A 131 -3.81 2.07 3.83
N VAL A 132 -4.77 1.28 3.38
CA VAL A 132 -4.82 -0.17 3.64
C VAL A 132 -5.19 -0.91 2.36
N ILE A 133 -4.40 -1.93 2.04
CA ILE A 133 -4.66 -2.85 0.93
C ILE A 133 -5.27 -4.12 1.51
N ILE A 134 -6.49 -4.45 1.10
CA ILE A 134 -7.13 -5.72 1.39
C ILE A 134 -6.77 -6.66 0.24
N ASP A 135 -5.99 -7.69 0.56
CA ASP A 135 -5.41 -8.58 -0.42
C ASP A 135 -6.03 -9.99 -0.33
N TRP A 136 -6.61 -10.41 -1.44
CA TRP A 136 -7.01 -11.78 -1.71
C TRP A 136 -5.79 -12.56 -2.17
N HIS A 137 -5.11 -13.17 -1.19
CA HIS A 137 -3.75 -13.69 -1.35
C HIS A 137 -3.75 -15.10 -1.93
N ILE A 138 -3.99 -15.20 -3.23
CA ILE A 138 -3.83 -16.48 -3.95
C ILE A 138 -2.33 -16.79 -4.11
N LEU A 139 -1.96 -18.06 -3.97
CA LEU A 139 -0.60 -18.55 -4.20
C LEU A 139 -0.65 -19.95 -4.80
N SER A 140 -0.91 -21.00 -4.00
CA SER A 140 -1.00 -22.40 -4.48
C SER A 140 -2.21 -22.67 -5.37
N ASP A 141 -3.27 -21.90 -5.26
CA ASP A 141 -4.41 -21.95 -6.19
C ASP A 141 -4.02 -21.56 -7.63
N GLY A 142 -2.93 -20.82 -7.82
CA GLY A 142 -2.36 -20.47 -9.13
C GLY A 142 -3.34 -19.71 -10.03
N ASN A 143 -4.40 -20.36 -10.49
CA ASN A 143 -5.44 -19.73 -11.28
C ASN A 143 -6.50 -19.06 -10.39
N PRO A 144 -6.69 -17.73 -10.47
CA PRO A 144 -7.65 -17.01 -9.63
C PRO A 144 -9.11 -17.43 -9.85
N ASN A 145 -9.42 -18.10 -10.96
CA ASN A 145 -10.77 -18.61 -11.21
C ASN A 145 -11.12 -19.82 -10.32
N THR A 146 -10.15 -20.47 -9.68
CA THR A 146 -10.37 -21.61 -8.76
C THR A 146 -11.41 -21.28 -7.70
N HIS A 147 -11.31 -20.09 -7.10
CA HIS A 147 -12.21 -19.61 -6.04
C HIS A 147 -12.98 -18.33 -6.43
N ILE A 148 -13.37 -18.21 -7.70
CA ILE A 148 -14.02 -16.99 -8.20
C ILE A 148 -15.35 -16.69 -7.50
N LYS A 149 -16.11 -17.70 -7.09
CA LYS A 149 -17.38 -17.54 -6.37
C LYS A 149 -17.16 -16.90 -5.00
N GLU A 150 -16.21 -17.43 -4.25
CA GLU A 150 -15.81 -16.96 -2.93
C GLU A 150 -15.22 -15.55 -3.01
N ALA A 151 -14.33 -15.30 -3.99
CA ALA A 151 -13.76 -13.98 -4.24
C ALA A 151 -14.86 -12.93 -4.53
N LYS A 152 -15.84 -13.27 -5.37
CA LYS A 152 -16.96 -12.34 -5.64
C LYS A 152 -17.81 -12.07 -4.42
N GLN A 153 -18.08 -13.07 -3.59
CA GLN A 153 -18.84 -12.91 -2.32
C GLN A 153 -18.05 -12.03 -1.36
N PHE A 154 -16.77 -12.33 -1.16
CA PHE A 154 -15.88 -11.57 -0.30
C PHE A 154 -15.79 -10.10 -0.72
N PHE A 155 -15.47 -9.83 -1.98
CA PHE A 155 -15.35 -8.45 -2.46
C PHE A 155 -16.69 -7.71 -2.55
N ALA A 156 -17.82 -8.40 -2.71
CA ALA A 156 -19.15 -7.78 -2.59
C ALA A 156 -19.38 -7.26 -1.16
N GLU A 157 -18.99 -8.04 -0.15
CA GLU A 157 -19.08 -7.64 1.27
C GLU A 157 -18.09 -6.52 1.58
N MET A 158 -16.81 -6.68 1.26
CA MET A 158 -15.77 -5.68 1.54
C MET A 158 -16.08 -4.34 0.87
N SER A 159 -16.44 -4.35 -0.40
CA SER A 159 -16.75 -3.12 -1.13
C SER A 159 -18.02 -2.42 -0.64
N ARG A 160 -19.00 -3.15 -0.11
CA ARG A 160 -20.19 -2.58 0.51
C ARG A 160 -19.85 -1.94 1.86
N THR A 161 -19.06 -2.64 2.67
CA THR A 161 -18.65 -2.21 4.01
C THR A 161 -17.80 -0.95 3.94
N TYR A 162 -16.80 -0.94 3.06
CA TYR A 162 -15.79 0.13 3.04
C TYR A 162 -16.00 1.20 1.96
N ARG A 163 -17.13 1.24 1.24
CA ARG A 163 -17.38 2.19 0.14
C ARG A 163 -17.18 3.66 0.49
N LYS A 164 -17.37 4.03 1.76
CA LYS A 164 -17.18 5.40 2.25
C LYS A 164 -15.75 5.69 2.69
N GLN A 165 -14.96 4.67 2.95
CA GLN A 165 -13.55 4.80 3.34
C GLN A 165 -12.72 5.29 2.15
N LYS A 166 -11.90 6.33 2.38
CA LYS A 166 -11.07 6.92 1.31
C LYS A 166 -9.69 6.27 1.19
N ASN A 167 -9.33 5.46 2.16
CA ASN A 167 -8.00 4.87 2.34
C ASN A 167 -7.94 3.38 2.02
N VAL A 168 -9.05 2.75 1.62
CA VAL A 168 -9.10 1.31 1.28
C VAL A 168 -8.82 1.09 -0.20
N ILE A 169 -7.94 0.13 -0.48
CA ILE A 169 -7.54 -0.37 -1.80
C ILE A 169 -7.83 -1.87 -1.81
N TYR A 170 -8.30 -2.40 -2.92
CA TYR A 170 -8.56 -3.84 -3.09
C TYR A 170 -7.53 -4.46 -4.03
N GLU A 171 -6.78 -5.44 -3.56
CA GLU A 171 -5.94 -6.30 -4.39
C GLU A 171 -6.68 -7.62 -4.59
N ILE A 172 -7.11 -7.88 -5.82
CA ILE A 172 -8.09 -8.92 -6.09
C ILE A 172 -7.51 -10.29 -6.40
N CYS A 173 -6.21 -10.38 -6.61
CA CYS A 173 -5.45 -11.63 -6.68
C CYS A 173 -3.96 -11.30 -6.52
N ASN A 174 -3.31 -11.94 -5.56
CA ASN A 174 -1.91 -11.71 -5.21
C ASN A 174 -0.95 -12.13 -6.32
N GLU A 175 -0.79 -13.44 -6.53
CA GLU A 175 0.24 -14.03 -7.40
C GLU A 175 -0.32 -15.11 -8.34
N PRO A 176 -1.08 -14.72 -9.37
CA PRO A 176 -1.54 -15.70 -10.37
C PRO A 176 -0.35 -16.38 -11.04
N ASN A 177 -0.42 -17.72 -11.14
CA ASN A 177 0.60 -18.51 -11.79
C ASN A 177 0.00 -19.75 -12.47
N GLY A 178 0.70 -20.32 -13.45
CA GLY A 178 0.20 -21.48 -14.20
C GLY A 178 -1.05 -21.20 -15.05
N CYS A 179 -1.39 -19.94 -15.26
CA CYS A 179 -2.50 -19.51 -16.14
C CYS A 179 -2.10 -18.27 -16.93
N ASP A 180 -2.74 -18.08 -18.08
CA ASP A 180 -2.49 -16.96 -18.98
C ASP A 180 -3.20 -15.67 -18.54
N TRP A 181 -2.82 -14.57 -19.15
CA TRP A 181 -3.45 -13.26 -18.90
C TRP A 181 -4.94 -13.25 -19.26
N LYS A 182 -5.38 -14.00 -20.25
CA LYS A 182 -6.79 -14.08 -20.62
C LYS A 182 -7.65 -14.64 -19.49
N ASN A 183 -7.16 -15.69 -18.80
CA ASN A 183 -7.82 -16.27 -17.63
C ASN A 183 -7.87 -15.28 -16.47
N ILE A 184 -6.75 -14.63 -16.15
CA ILE A 184 -6.67 -13.62 -15.07
C ILE A 184 -7.60 -12.45 -15.40
N LYS A 185 -7.60 -11.97 -16.62
CA LYS A 185 -8.45 -10.87 -17.09
C LYS A 185 -9.94 -11.20 -17.01
N SER A 186 -10.31 -12.45 -17.32
CA SER A 186 -11.69 -12.95 -17.18
C SER A 186 -12.15 -12.91 -15.72
N TYR A 187 -11.34 -13.42 -14.80
CA TYR A 187 -11.56 -13.32 -13.36
C TYR A 187 -11.69 -11.86 -12.92
N ALA A 188 -10.70 -11.04 -13.26
CA ALA A 188 -10.63 -9.65 -12.83
C ALA A 188 -11.86 -8.86 -13.28
N ASN A 189 -12.32 -9.02 -14.51
CA ASN A 189 -13.52 -8.34 -15.00
C ASN A 189 -14.76 -8.66 -14.16
N GLN A 190 -14.93 -9.90 -13.71
CA GLN A 190 -16.07 -10.31 -12.89
C GLN A 190 -15.98 -9.73 -11.47
N VAL A 191 -14.81 -9.80 -10.86
CA VAL A 191 -14.59 -9.25 -9.49
C VAL A 191 -14.67 -7.72 -9.49
N ILE A 192 -14.05 -7.04 -10.46
CA ILE A 192 -14.14 -5.59 -10.65
C ILE A 192 -15.61 -5.17 -10.80
N LYS A 193 -16.37 -5.84 -11.66
CA LYS A 193 -17.81 -5.57 -11.83
C LYS A 193 -18.57 -5.68 -10.50
N THR A 194 -18.21 -6.67 -9.67
CA THR A 194 -18.80 -6.86 -8.34
C THR A 194 -18.45 -5.71 -7.39
N ILE A 195 -17.19 -5.31 -7.30
CA ILE A 195 -16.73 -4.18 -6.48
C ILE A 195 -17.41 -2.88 -6.94
N ARG A 196 -17.47 -2.62 -8.25
CA ARG A 196 -18.01 -1.38 -8.84
C ARG A 196 -19.51 -1.17 -8.61
N LYS A 197 -20.27 -2.22 -8.29
CA LYS A 197 -21.66 -2.08 -7.82
C LYS A 197 -21.76 -1.28 -6.51
N ASN A 198 -20.77 -1.40 -5.64
CA ASN A 198 -20.77 -0.80 -4.31
C ASN A 198 -19.80 0.39 -4.21
N ASP A 199 -18.56 0.27 -4.71
CA ASP A 199 -17.53 1.31 -4.68
C ASP A 199 -17.03 1.63 -6.09
N LYS A 200 -17.51 2.74 -6.61
CA LYS A 200 -17.18 3.21 -7.97
C LYS A 200 -15.79 3.86 -8.06
N LYS A 201 -15.17 4.19 -6.93
CA LYS A 201 -13.96 5.05 -6.87
C LYS A 201 -12.73 4.37 -6.32
N ALA A 202 -12.84 3.26 -5.60
CA ALA A 202 -11.69 2.56 -5.03
C ALA A 202 -10.66 2.19 -6.10
N ILE A 203 -9.40 2.18 -5.70
CA ILE A 203 -8.35 1.57 -6.51
C ILE A 203 -8.49 0.07 -6.37
N ILE A 204 -8.38 -0.62 -7.51
CA ILE A 204 -8.33 -2.08 -7.59
C ILE A 204 -7.00 -2.45 -8.22
N VAL A 205 -6.25 -3.31 -7.53
CA VAL A 205 -5.00 -3.87 -8.00
C VAL A 205 -5.27 -5.29 -8.49
N VAL A 206 -4.78 -5.60 -9.67
CA VAL A 206 -4.94 -6.89 -10.33
C VAL A 206 -3.59 -7.57 -10.41
N GLY A 207 -3.46 -8.76 -9.85
CA GLY A 207 -2.28 -9.61 -10.03
C GLY A 207 -2.05 -9.93 -11.50
N THR A 208 -0.78 -10.13 -11.86
CA THR A 208 -0.37 -10.37 -13.25
C THR A 208 0.26 -11.76 -13.40
N PRO A 209 0.37 -12.31 -14.61
CA PRO A 209 0.93 -13.65 -14.81
C PRO A 209 2.31 -13.82 -14.18
N THR A 210 2.61 -15.05 -13.84
CA THR A 210 3.92 -15.49 -13.32
C THR A 210 4.24 -14.76 -12.01
N TRP A 211 3.43 -15.06 -10.96
CA TRP A 211 3.59 -14.49 -9.62
C TRP A 211 3.69 -12.94 -9.64
N SER A 212 2.77 -12.31 -10.34
CA SER A 212 2.71 -10.84 -10.49
C SER A 212 3.99 -10.21 -11.06
N GLN A 213 4.62 -10.88 -12.05
CA GLN A 213 5.83 -10.41 -12.72
C GLN A 213 5.57 -9.90 -14.15
N LEU A 214 4.34 -9.56 -14.48
CA LEU A 214 3.91 -9.12 -15.83
C LEU A 214 4.18 -10.18 -16.93
N GLY A 215 4.19 -11.48 -16.58
CA GLY A 215 4.64 -12.58 -17.44
C GLY A 215 6.18 -12.69 -17.50
N LEU A 216 6.74 -13.82 -17.95
CA LEU A 216 8.20 -14.06 -17.91
C LEU A 216 8.94 -13.79 -19.22
N ASP A 217 8.26 -13.64 -20.33
CA ASP A 217 8.93 -13.53 -21.61
C ASP A 217 9.49 -12.11 -21.85
N GLY A 218 10.75 -12.03 -22.15
CA GLY A 218 11.52 -10.94 -22.70
C GLY A 218 11.06 -9.51 -22.43
N THR A 219 11.01 -8.69 -23.48
CA THR A 219 10.64 -7.26 -23.43
C THR A 219 9.17 -6.99 -23.67
N HIS A 220 8.41 -7.97 -24.13
CA HIS A 220 6.99 -7.92 -24.40
C HIS A 220 6.20 -8.33 -23.15
N ASN A 221 5.07 -7.71 -22.87
CA ASN A 221 4.16 -8.21 -21.85
C ASN A 221 2.70 -8.04 -22.29
N GLU A 222 1.98 -9.14 -22.26
CA GLU A 222 0.58 -9.22 -22.70
C GLU A 222 -0.38 -8.37 -21.84
N VAL A 223 -0.02 -8.09 -20.60
CA VAL A 223 -0.81 -7.22 -19.70
C VAL A 223 -0.84 -5.79 -20.24
N ALA A 224 0.33 -5.28 -20.68
CA ALA A 224 0.46 -3.94 -21.22
C ALA A 224 -0.15 -3.82 -22.63
N ASP A 225 -0.13 -4.89 -23.40
CA ASP A 225 -0.71 -4.90 -24.76
C ASP A 225 -2.22 -5.08 -24.77
N SER A 226 -2.75 -5.77 -23.78
CA SER A 226 -4.18 -6.04 -23.65
C SER A 226 -4.71 -5.74 -22.25
N PRO A 227 -4.61 -4.51 -21.75
CA PRO A 227 -5.05 -4.17 -20.39
C PRO A 227 -6.57 -4.32 -20.24
N ILE A 228 -7.04 -4.33 -18.99
CA ILE A 228 -8.46 -4.27 -18.66
C ILE A 228 -9.01 -2.93 -19.11
N LYS A 229 -10.14 -2.94 -19.82
CA LYS A 229 -10.81 -1.75 -20.36
C LYS A 229 -12.17 -1.54 -19.70
N GLY A 230 -12.71 -0.32 -19.80
CA GLY A 230 -14.06 0.01 -19.33
C GLY A 230 -14.15 0.36 -17.85
N TYR A 231 -13.04 0.34 -17.10
CA TYR A 231 -13.01 0.70 -15.69
C TYR A 231 -11.95 1.76 -15.40
N ARG A 232 -12.19 2.57 -14.37
CA ARG A 232 -11.22 3.55 -13.84
C ARG A 232 -10.57 3.01 -12.58
N ASN A 233 -9.41 3.56 -12.23
CA ASN A 233 -8.67 3.24 -11.01
C ASN A 233 -8.31 1.75 -10.92
N ILE A 234 -7.83 1.19 -12.02
CA ILE A 234 -7.24 -0.15 -12.07
C ILE A 234 -5.73 0.02 -12.11
N MET A 235 -5.01 -0.74 -11.29
CA MET A 235 -3.55 -0.89 -11.32
C MET A 235 -3.19 -2.36 -11.44
N TYR A 236 -1.96 -2.64 -11.85
CA TYR A 236 -1.45 -3.98 -12.09
C TYR A 236 -0.30 -4.27 -11.13
N ALA A 237 -0.40 -5.37 -10.41
CA ALA A 237 0.63 -5.74 -9.44
C ALA A 237 1.95 -6.10 -10.14
N LEU A 238 3.03 -5.68 -9.52
CA LEU A 238 4.37 -6.15 -9.79
C LEU A 238 4.99 -6.59 -8.47
N HIS A 239 5.48 -7.83 -8.42
CA HIS A 239 6.23 -8.39 -7.30
C HIS A 239 7.67 -8.63 -7.71
N PHE A 240 8.60 -8.37 -6.80
CA PHE A 240 10.01 -8.69 -7.04
C PHE A 240 10.77 -8.93 -5.73
N TYR A 241 11.79 -9.76 -5.85
CA TYR A 241 12.75 -10.01 -4.79
C TYR A 241 14.15 -9.63 -5.29
N ALA A 242 14.82 -8.72 -4.58
CA ALA A 242 16.03 -8.07 -5.08
C ALA A 242 17.23 -9.03 -5.24
N ASN A 243 17.22 -10.16 -4.55
CA ASN A 243 18.26 -11.19 -4.69
C ASN A 243 17.88 -12.30 -5.70
N GLU A 244 16.72 -12.21 -6.34
CA GLU A 244 16.31 -13.15 -7.37
C GLU A 244 16.92 -12.76 -8.73
N TRP A 245 17.65 -13.69 -9.33
CA TRP A 245 18.35 -13.42 -10.59
C TRP A 245 17.40 -13.06 -11.73
N SER A 246 16.34 -13.83 -11.90
CA SER A 246 15.34 -13.65 -12.97
C SER A 246 14.66 -12.28 -12.87
N HIS A 247 14.37 -11.84 -11.64
CA HIS A 247 13.80 -10.52 -11.41
C HIS A 247 14.73 -9.39 -11.84
N ASN A 248 16.01 -9.51 -11.50
CA ASN A 248 17.02 -8.53 -11.92
C ASN A 248 17.25 -8.51 -13.43
N ALA A 249 17.15 -9.66 -14.08
CA ALA A 249 17.37 -9.80 -15.52
C ALA A 249 16.19 -9.26 -16.35
N TYR A 250 14.96 -9.52 -15.96
CA TYR A 250 13.81 -9.31 -16.85
C TYR A 250 12.88 -8.17 -16.43
N LEU A 251 12.62 -7.98 -15.13
CA LEU A 251 11.57 -7.04 -14.69
C LEU A 251 11.85 -5.57 -15.04
N PRO A 252 13.09 -5.04 -15.04
CA PRO A 252 13.34 -3.66 -15.45
C PRO A 252 12.89 -3.35 -16.88
N ALA A 253 13.14 -4.27 -17.82
CA ALA A 253 12.72 -4.11 -19.22
C ALA A 253 11.19 -4.15 -19.35
N LYS A 254 10.53 -5.10 -18.68
CA LYS A 254 9.07 -5.22 -18.64
C LYS A 254 8.38 -4.01 -18.05
N LEU A 255 8.92 -3.48 -16.95
CA LEU A 255 8.39 -2.28 -16.31
C LEU A 255 8.54 -1.06 -17.23
N THR A 256 9.67 -0.95 -17.91
CA THR A 256 9.90 0.11 -18.91
C THR A 256 8.90 0.01 -20.06
N TYR A 257 8.66 -1.20 -20.58
CA TYR A 257 7.65 -1.44 -21.61
C TYR A 257 6.24 -1.08 -21.13
N ALA A 258 5.82 -1.59 -19.97
CA ALA A 258 4.53 -1.30 -19.38
C ALA A 258 4.30 0.22 -19.25
N ARG A 259 5.31 0.95 -18.78
CA ARG A 259 5.22 2.41 -18.66
C ARG A 259 5.09 3.12 -20.02
N LYS A 260 5.86 2.71 -21.03
CA LYS A 260 5.72 3.25 -22.40
C LYS A 260 4.31 3.06 -22.95
N LYS A 261 3.65 1.96 -22.61
CA LYS A 261 2.26 1.67 -22.95
C LYS A 261 1.23 2.39 -22.07
N GLY A 262 1.66 3.13 -21.07
CA GLY A 262 0.78 3.84 -20.14
C GLY A 262 0.08 2.93 -19.11
N LEU A 263 0.60 1.71 -18.89
CA LEU A 263 0.06 0.78 -17.90
C LEU A 263 0.37 1.25 -16.48
N PRO A 264 -0.61 1.47 -15.61
CA PRO A 264 -0.39 1.83 -14.21
C PRO A 264 0.00 0.60 -13.37
N VAL A 265 1.28 0.51 -13.03
CA VAL A 265 1.83 -0.60 -12.23
C VAL A 265 1.99 -0.16 -10.77
N MET A 266 1.66 -1.07 -9.85
CA MET A 266 1.89 -0.92 -8.41
C MET A 266 2.73 -2.09 -7.91
N VAL A 267 3.82 -1.79 -7.21
CA VAL A 267 4.55 -2.81 -6.45
C VAL A 267 3.82 -3.02 -5.14
N THR A 268 3.15 -4.17 -4.99
CA THR A 268 2.38 -4.52 -3.79
C THR A 268 3.13 -5.46 -2.87
N GLU A 269 4.15 -6.15 -3.40
CA GLU A 269 5.04 -6.99 -2.62
C GLU A 269 6.47 -6.95 -3.18
N PHE A 270 7.44 -6.82 -2.28
CA PHE A 270 8.86 -6.93 -2.63
C PHE A 270 9.69 -7.27 -1.39
N GLY A 271 10.85 -7.87 -1.63
CA GLY A 271 11.80 -8.22 -0.58
C GLY A 271 13.26 -7.99 -1.00
N MET A 272 14.16 -7.97 -0.01
CA MET A 272 15.60 -7.91 -0.24
C MET A 272 16.23 -9.29 -0.47
N SER A 273 15.46 -10.35 -0.20
CA SER A 273 15.86 -11.75 -0.34
C SER A 273 15.72 -12.26 -1.78
N ASP A 274 15.98 -13.54 -1.97
CA ASP A 274 15.50 -14.31 -3.12
C ASP A 274 14.01 -14.71 -2.91
N ALA A 275 13.40 -15.24 -3.94
CA ALA A 275 11.99 -15.64 -3.92
C ALA A 275 11.73 -17.00 -3.24
N SER A 276 12.77 -17.66 -2.71
CA SER A 276 12.64 -18.99 -2.10
C SER A 276 12.02 -18.98 -0.71
N GLY A 277 11.88 -17.80 -0.09
CA GLY A 277 11.49 -17.65 1.30
C GLY A 277 12.60 -17.99 2.31
N ASN A 278 13.79 -18.43 1.86
CA ASN A 278 14.91 -18.81 2.71
C ASN A 278 15.76 -17.64 3.20
N GLY A 279 15.38 -16.43 2.86
CA GLY A 279 15.94 -15.22 3.46
C GLY A 279 17.36 -14.85 3.03
N ARG A 280 17.89 -15.38 1.92
CA ARG A 280 19.18 -14.93 1.40
C ARG A 280 19.08 -13.48 0.93
N ILE A 281 19.72 -12.59 1.66
CA ILE A 281 19.67 -11.15 1.40
C ILE A 281 20.89 -10.70 0.61
N SER A 282 20.69 -9.88 -0.42
CA SER A 282 21.76 -9.17 -1.13
C SER A 282 21.56 -7.67 -1.04
N THR A 283 22.40 -7.01 -0.24
CA THR A 283 22.42 -5.54 -0.15
C THR A 283 22.88 -4.89 -1.44
N ALA A 284 23.79 -5.54 -2.19
CA ALA A 284 24.27 -5.05 -3.48
C ALA A 284 23.15 -5.04 -4.53
N ASN A 285 22.37 -6.12 -4.64
CA ASN A 285 21.25 -6.19 -5.57
C ASN A 285 20.12 -5.24 -5.15
N THR A 286 19.83 -5.15 -3.86
CA THR A 286 18.87 -4.15 -3.32
C THR A 286 19.31 -2.73 -3.70
N GLY A 287 20.59 -2.43 -3.65
CA GLY A 287 21.14 -1.15 -4.08
C GLY A 287 20.91 -0.87 -5.57
N LYS A 288 21.00 -1.87 -6.44
CA LYS A 288 20.71 -1.74 -7.89
C LYS A 288 19.25 -1.36 -8.14
N TRP A 289 18.31 -1.97 -7.44
CA TRP A 289 16.88 -1.62 -7.51
C TRP A 289 16.59 -0.19 -7.03
N LYS A 290 17.35 0.32 -6.08
CA LYS A 290 17.27 1.71 -5.64
C LYS A 290 17.81 2.72 -6.64
N GLN A 291 18.81 2.35 -7.43
CA GLN A 291 19.55 3.26 -8.30
C GLN A 291 19.04 3.28 -9.74
N LYS A 292 18.58 2.16 -10.27
CA LYS A 292 18.15 2.03 -11.68
C LYS A 292 16.63 2.16 -11.80
N ASP A 293 16.21 3.23 -12.44
CA ASP A 293 15.01 3.38 -13.28
C ASP A 293 13.61 3.15 -12.72
N LEU A 294 13.41 2.69 -11.49
CA LEU A 294 12.08 2.76 -10.88
C LEU A 294 11.59 4.22 -10.78
N SER A 295 12.49 5.19 -10.64
CA SER A 295 12.17 6.62 -10.70
C SER A 295 11.76 7.06 -12.11
N LYS A 296 12.39 6.54 -13.16
CA LYS A 296 12.05 6.82 -14.57
C LYS A 296 10.83 6.02 -15.02
N ALA A 297 10.61 4.86 -14.46
CA ALA A 297 9.45 4.02 -14.77
C ALA A 297 8.20 4.34 -13.95
N GLY A 298 8.22 5.37 -13.07
CA GLY A 298 7.08 5.73 -12.21
C GLY A 298 6.82 4.75 -11.08
N GLY A 299 7.65 3.73 -10.95
CA GLY A 299 7.69 2.85 -9.79
C GLY A 299 8.45 3.57 -8.66
N TYR A 300 7.83 3.66 -7.51
CA TYR A 300 8.25 4.54 -6.45
C TYR A 300 9.04 3.79 -5.38
N ILE A 301 10.38 3.76 -5.53
CA ILE A 301 11.27 3.64 -4.39
C ILE A 301 12.18 4.88 -4.40
N ARG A 302 11.82 5.89 -3.64
CA ARG A 302 12.63 7.10 -3.53
C ARG A 302 13.81 6.86 -2.59
N LYS A 303 15.01 7.33 -2.99
CA LYS A 303 16.14 7.55 -2.08
C LYS A 303 15.70 8.39 -0.89
N GLU A 304 15.64 7.79 0.31
CA GLU A 304 15.84 8.51 1.56
C GLU A 304 16.07 7.51 2.70
N TYR A 305 17.26 6.89 2.71
CA TYR A 305 17.92 6.61 3.97
C TYR A 305 19.08 7.59 4.09
N ARG A 306 18.80 8.83 4.42
CA ARG A 306 19.82 9.67 5.08
C ARG A 306 19.86 9.22 6.52
N ARG A 307 21.00 8.61 6.90
CA ARG A 307 21.42 8.42 8.28
C ARG A 307 21.20 9.72 9.05
N ARG A 308 20.33 9.70 10.05
CA ARG A 308 20.52 10.57 11.21
C ARG A 308 21.42 9.79 12.16
N ARG A 309 22.64 10.27 12.31
CA ARG A 309 23.46 10.00 13.47
C ARG A 309 22.90 10.79 14.65
#